data_7c605435d978e19bea6f8f2f7f6d0bb7
#
_entry.id   7c605435d978e19bea6f8f2f7f6d0bb7
#
_cell.length_a   1.000
_cell.length_b   1.000
_cell.length_c   1.000
_cell.angle_alpha   90.00
_cell.angle_beta   90.00
_cell.angle_gamma   90.00
#
_symmetry.space_group_name_H-M   'P 1'
#
loop_
_entity.id
_entity.type
_entity.pdbx_description
1 polymer ?
#
loop_
_entity_poly.entity_id
_entity_poly.type
_entity_poly.pdbx_seq_one_letter_code
_entity_poly.pdbx_strand_id
1 'polypeptide(L)'
;MPSLATAESTNAAFCPSYTPVAVFVGGTSGVGQAMAEAFARQTQGRAHIIIVGRSAAAAEKIMAGFPRPPAGEEGTHEFEFVRCDGESMKSVRAVCTALRGRLARVNFLVITAGGPAANSLARAEETPEGLNAHLAMRYFMRYTFLKELLPLLVAARAAGQHAHFMTVLGAGHAMPLATTDLGLHDAHRRSWKILRGLTPSIAAIQGIVRGVAYNDALVAYFAAQHPDIAFTHISPGQVLTAGGSSVGSLGLLFAPLAWVLDRVKRYLSVTQDECAQYMLYALFDAERGVFIRNERGDVVGSHIFDAPGWGTFNQNSMIVERRRLSADVRLSFQDPGNTVKGLP
;
A
#
# COMPACT_ATOMS: atom_id res chain seq x y z
N MET A 1 12.99 -15.04 11.11
CA MET A 1 13.05 -13.58 10.82
C MET A 1 14.38 -13.28 10.16
N PRO A 2 14.39 -12.77 8.93
CA PRO A 2 15.65 -12.39 8.29
C PRO A 2 16.31 -11.26 9.10
N SER A 3 17.64 -11.32 9.23
CA SER A 3 18.40 -10.17 9.72
C SER A 3 18.44 -9.08 8.66
N LEU A 4 18.77 -7.85 9.04
CA LEU A 4 18.95 -6.77 8.06
C LEU A 4 20.02 -7.15 7.03
N ALA A 5 21.14 -7.71 7.46
CA ALA A 5 22.20 -8.19 6.57
C ALA A 5 21.72 -9.28 5.59
N THR A 6 20.82 -10.16 6.04
CA THR A 6 20.19 -11.16 5.16
C THR A 6 19.31 -10.50 4.11
N ALA A 7 18.48 -9.53 4.52
CA ALA A 7 17.62 -8.79 3.59
C ALA A 7 18.46 -8.01 2.56
N GLU A 8 19.50 -7.32 3.01
CA GLU A 8 20.41 -6.56 2.13
C GLU A 8 21.14 -7.47 1.13
N SER A 9 21.66 -8.62 1.59
CA SER A 9 22.36 -9.57 0.70
C SER A 9 21.43 -10.19 -0.35
N THR A 10 20.18 -10.52 0.05
CA THR A 10 19.17 -11.03 -0.89
C THR A 10 18.78 -9.96 -1.90
N ASN A 11 18.57 -8.72 -1.45
CA ASN A 11 18.26 -7.61 -2.34
C ASN A 11 19.39 -7.35 -3.33
N ALA A 12 20.65 -7.41 -2.89
CA ALA A 12 21.82 -7.23 -3.75
C ALA A 12 21.95 -8.31 -4.85
N ALA A 13 21.37 -9.48 -4.62
CA ALA A 13 21.33 -10.56 -5.61
C ALA A 13 20.25 -10.37 -6.69
N PHE A 14 19.36 -9.39 -6.54
CA PHE A 14 18.33 -9.10 -7.53
C PHE A 14 18.93 -8.49 -8.80
N CYS A 15 19.12 -9.32 -9.83
CA CYS A 15 19.71 -8.95 -11.11
C CYS A 15 18.90 -9.56 -12.27
N PRO A 16 17.74 -8.96 -12.60
CA PRO A 16 16.90 -9.47 -13.70
C PRO A 16 17.58 -9.26 -15.06
N SER A 17 17.38 -10.21 -15.97
CA SER A 17 17.89 -10.13 -17.36
C SER A 17 17.11 -9.15 -18.25
N TYR A 18 16.14 -8.44 -17.69
CA TYR A 18 15.28 -7.46 -18.36
C TYR A 18 15.25 -6.15 -17.57
N THR A 19 14.89 -5.05 -18.21
CA THR A 19 14.67 -3.76 -17.54
C THR A 19 13.32 -3.81 -16.81
N PRO A 20 13.30 -3.86 -15.46
CA PRO A 20 12.07 -3.94 -14.71
C PRO A 20 11.33 -2.59 -14.72
N VAL A 21 9.99 -2.64 -14.83
CA VAL A 21 9.10 -1.50 -14.70
C VAL A 21 8.47 -1.52 -13.32
N ALA A 22 8.74 -0.49 -12.50
CA ALA A 22 8.25 -0.38 -11.13
C ALA A 22 7.45 0.92 -10.92
N VAL A 23 6.22 0.79 -10.42
CA VAL A 23 5.32 1.90 -10.09
C VAL A 23 5.22 2.05 -8.58
N PHE A 24 5.68 3.18 -8.04
CA PHE A 24 5.64 3.50 -6.61
C PHE A 24 4.56 4.55 -6.32
N VAL A 25 3.38 4.12 -5.91
CA VAL A 25 2.28 5.03 -5.51
C VAL A 25 2.47 5.48 -4.07
N GLY A 26 2.73 6.77 -3.88
CA GLY A 26 3.20 7.35 -2.62
C GLY A 26 4.72 7.45 -2.54
N GLY A 27 5.41 7.39 -3.66
CA GLY A 27 6.88 7.41 -3.77
C GLY A 27 7.54 8.77 -3.52
N THR A 28 6.80 9.81 -3.16
CA THR A 28 7.33 11.18 -2.95
C THR A 28 7.75 11.48 -1.51
N SER A 29 7.58 10.54 -0.58
CA SER A 29 7.98 10.71 0.83
C SER A 29 7.95 9.38 1.58
N GLY A 30 8.64 9.33 2.74
CA GLY A 30 8.54 8.25 3.71
C GLY A 30 8.96 6.89 3.15
N VAL A 31 8.24 5.83 3.51
CA VAL A 31 8.56 4.45 3.11
C VAL A 31 8.58 4.30 1.58
N GLY A 32 7.62 4.91 0.86
CA GLY A 32 7.57 4.82 -0.60
C GLY A 32 8.75 5.47 -1.29
N GLN A 33 9.22 6.62 -0.81
CA GLN A 33 10.44 7.25 -1.26
C GLN A 33 11.64 6.33 -1.05
N ALA A 34 11.83 5.86 0.20
CA ALA A 34 12.96 5.00 0.54
C ALA A 34 12.98 3.70 -0.27
N MET A 35 11.80 3.10 -0.54
CA MET A 35 11.68 1.94 -1.42
C MET A 35 12.08 2.26 -2.87
N ALA A 36 11.64 3.40 -3.44
CA ALA A 36 12.00 3.79 -4.79
C ALA A 36 13.51 4.04 -4.93
N GLU A 37 14.10 4.75 -3.94
CA GLU A 37 15.55 4.99 -3.86
C GLU A 37 16.34 3.68 -3.72
N ALA A 38 15.92 2.78 -2.82
CA ALA A 38 16.57 1.49 -2.64
C ALA A 38 16.42 0.60 -3.88
N PHE A 39 15.26 0.59 -4.55
CA PHE A 39 15.04 -0.13 -5.80
C PHE A 39 15.96 0.40 -6.91
N ALA A 40 16.11 1.72 -7.04
CA ALA A 40 17.03 2.33 -7.99
C ALA A 40 18.49 1.91 -7.71
N ARG A 41 18.89 1.86 -6.41
CA ARG A 41 20.24 1.38 -6.01
C ARG A 41 20.45 -0.09 -6.37
N GLN A 42 19.49 -0.98 -6.06
CA GLN A 42 19.60 -2.42 -6.32
C GLN A 42 19.65 -2.74 -7.81
N THR A 43 18.88 -2.01 -8.62
CA THR A 43 18.94 -2.15 -10.09
C THR A 43 20.10 -1.39 -10.72
N GLN A 44 20.93 -0.70 -9.94
CA GLN A 44 22.00 0.18 -10.42
C GLN A 44 21.48 1.20 -11.47
N GLY A 45 20.26 1.68 -11.29
CA GLY A 45 19.57 2.57 -12.22
C GLY A 45 19.01 1.88 -13.47
N ARG A 46 19.24 0.61 -13.70
CA ARG A 46 18.71 -0.16 -14.85
C ARG A 46 17.25 -0.56 -14.62
N ALA A 47 16.36 0.42 -14.61
CA ALA A 47 14.93 0.24 -14.39
C ALA A 47 14.13 1.39 -14.99
N HIS A 48 12.86 1.14 -15.32
CA HIS A 48 11.86 2.16 -15.52
C HIS A 48 11.11 2.37 -14.21
N ILE A 49 11.38 3.49 -13.51
CA ILE A 49 10.81 3.80 -12.21
C ILE A 49 9.80 4.94 -12.35
N ILE A 50 8.57 4.67 -11.98
CA ILE A 50 7.45 5.61 -12.03
C ILE A 50 7.05 5.99 -10.60
N ILE A 51 7.33 7.24 -10.21
CA ILE A 51 6.88 7.79 -8.94
C ILE A 51 5.52 8.44 -9.12
N VAL A 52 4.52 7.93 -8.41
CA VAL A 52 3.16 8.48 -8.41
C VAL A 52 2.89 9.18 -7.09
N GLY A 53 2.46 10.45 -7.13
CA GLY A 53 2.21 11.22 -5.93
C GLY A 53 1.73 12.64 -6.20
N ARG A 54 1.73 13.50 -5.18
CA ARG A 54 1.20 14.88 -5.27
C ARG A 54 2.27 15.93 -5.58
N SER A 55 3.50 15.71 -5.12
CA SER A 55 4.58 16.71 -5.17
C SER A 55 5.58 16.40 -6.27
N ALA A 56 5.54 17.16 -7.36
CA ALA A 56 6.52 17.07 -8.44
C ALA A 56 7.93 17.44 -7.96
N ALA A 57 8.06 18.54 -7.20
CA ALA A 57 9.35 18.99 -6.68
C ALA A 57 10.05 17.94 -5.77
N ALA A 58 9.27 17.19 -4.96
CA ALA A 58 9.83 16.10 -4.17
C ALA A 58 10.30 14.94 -5.08
N ALA A 59 9.49 14.57 -6.07
CA ALA A 59 9.84 13.51 -7.01
C ALA A 59 11.09 13.85 -7.82
N GLU A 60 11.20 15.07 -8.32
CA GLU A 60 12.40 15.55 -9.05
C GLU A 60 13.66 15.45 -8.20
N LYS A 61 13.60 15.90 -6.93
CA LYS A 61 14.71 15.78 -6.00
C LYS A 61 15.11 14.33 -5.74
N ILE A 62 14.14 13.43 -5.59
CA ILE A 62 14.37 11.99 -5.36
C ILE A 62 15.01 11.36 -6.60
N MET A 63 14.43 11.58 -7.78
CA MET A 63 14.95 11.02 -9.04
C MET A 63 16.32 11.55 -9.42
N ALA A 64 16.67 12.79 -9.03
CA ALA A 64 18.00 13.34 -9.21
C ALA A 64 19.07 12.56 -8.43
N GLY A 65 18.70 11.90 -7.32
CA GLY A 65 19.59 11.04 -6.53
C GLY A 65 19.68 9.59 -7.01
N PHE A 66 18.90 9.20 -8.02
CA PHE A 66 18.96 7.83 -8.52
C PHE A 66 20.27 7.56 -9.29
N PRO A 67 20.91 6.39 -9.07
CA PRO A 67 22.07 6.02 -9.88
C PRO A 67 21.69 5.96 -11.36
N ARG A 68 22.66 6.25 -12.20
CA ARG A 68 22.53 6.13 -13.66
C ARG A 68 23.29 4.89 -14.13
N PRO A 69 22.77 4.14 -15.10
CA PRO A 69 23.53 3.04 -15.71
C PRO A 69 24.87 3.52 -16.26
N PRO A 70 25.88 2.62 -16.35
CA PRO A 70 27.16 2.95 -16.98
C PRO A 70 26.99 3.45 -18.42
N ALA A 71 27.97 4.23 -18.90
CA ALA A 71 28.02 4.69 -20.29
C ALA A 71 28.01 3.49 -21.24
N GLY A 72 27.17 3.54 -22.27
CA GLY A 72 26.98 2.43 -23.24
C GLY A 72 25.72 1.58 -22.96
N GLU A 73 25.05 1.75 -21.80
CA GLU A 73 23.76 1.15 -21.47
C GLU A 73 22.61 2.18 -21.56
N GLU A 74 22.77 3.17 -22.40
CA GLU A 74 21.78 4.21 -22.65
C GLU A 74 20.48 3.61 -23.17
N GLY A 75 19.34 4.07 -22.60
CA GLY A 75 18.01 3.52 -22.94
C GLY A 75 17.54 2.37 -22.07
N THR A 76 18.36 1.86 -21.13
CA THR A 76 17.93 0.82 -20.18
C THR A 76 17.24 1.38 -18.94
N HIS A 77 17.09 2.72 -18.84
CA HIS A 77 16.48 3.38 -17.70
C HIS A 77 15.54 4.50 -18.12
N GLU A 78 14.49 4.67 -17.33
CA GLU A 78 13.57 5.81 -17.40
C GLU A 78 13.08 6.14 -15.99
N PHE A 79 13.17 7.41 -15.58
CA PHE A 79 12.67 7.85 -14.28
C PHE A 79 11.66 8.97 -14.52
N GLU A 80 10.43 8.75 -14.06
CA GLU A 80 9.36 9.69 -14.32
C GLU A 80 8.45 9.90 -13.10
N PHE A 81 7.82 11.06 -13.09
CA PHE A 81 6.81 11.42 -12.11
C PHE A 81 5.43 11.53 -12.76
N VAL A 82 4.45 10.94 -12.11
CA VAL A 82 3.04 11.06 -12.50
C VAL A 82 2.25 11.67 -11.34
N ARG A 83 1.67 12.84 -11.57
CA ARG A 83 0.86 13.51 -10.56
C ARG A 83 -0.46 12.78 -10.35
N CYS A 84 -0.78 12.44 -9.10
CA CYS A 84 -2.01 11.78 -8.71
C CYS A 84 -2.50 12.29 -7.35
N ASP A 85 -3.78 12.61 -7.27
CA ASP A 85 -4.47 12.76 -5.99
C ASP A 85 -5.15 11.43 -5.65
N GLY A 86 -4.61 10.74 -4.63
CA GLY A 86 -5.12 9.43 -4.22
C GLY A 86 -6.48 9.46 -3.52
N GLU A 87 -6.96 10.62 -3.08
CA GLU A 87 -8.30 10.78 -2.50
C GLU A 87 -9.39 10.86 -3.59
N SER A 88 -9.01 11.19 -4.84
CA SER A 88 -9.92 11.26 -5.99
C SER A 88 -9.80 10.01 -6.86
N MET A 89 -10.85 9.19 -6.90
CA MET A 89 -10.90 8.02 -7.76
C MET A 89 -10.91 8.41 -9.25
N LYS A 90 -11.41 9.59 -9.59
CA LYS A 90 -11.30 10.14 -10.93
C LYS A 90 -9.83 10.39 -11.31
N SER A 91 -9.04 10.99 -10.41
CA SER A 91 -7.60 11.21 -10.63
C SER A 91 -6.86 9.87 -10.77
N VAL A 92 -7.15 8.91 -9.89
CA VAL A 92 -6.55 7.58 -9.92
C VAL A 92 -6.83 6.87 -11.25
N ARG A 93 -8.08 6.85 -11.71
CA ARG A 93 -8.46 6.23 -13.00
C ARG A 93 -7.78 6.92 -14.18
N ALA A 94 -7.70 8.25 -14.18
CA ALA A 94 -7.01 8.99 -15.24
C ALA A 94 -5.52 8.59 -15.34
N VAL A 95 -4.83 8.50 -14.21
CA VAL A 95 -3.45 8.02 -14.14
C VAL A 95 -3.32 6.59 -14.64
N CYS A 96 -4.17 5.68 -14.18
CA CYS A 96 -4.16 4.30 -14.64
C CYS A 96 -4.38 4.17 -16.15
N THR A 97 -5.32 4.94 -16.72
CA THR A 97 -5.58 4.98 -18.15
C THR A 97 -4.35 5.46 -18.93
N ALA A 98 -3.70 6.53 -18.47
CA ALA A 98 -2.48 7.04 -19.09
C ALA A 98 -1.34 6.03 -19.04
N LEU A 99 -1.13 5.35 -17.91
CA LEU A 99 -0.11 4.32 -17.77
C LEU A 99 -0.39 3.11 -18.68
N ARG A 100 -1.64 2.63 -18.74
CA ARG A 100 -2.03 1.51 -19.61
C ARG A 100 -1.88 1.84 -21.09
N GLY A 101 -2.08 3.09 -21.47
CA GLY A 101 -1.96 3.53 -22.89
C GLY A 101 -0.53 3.55 -23.41
N ARG A 102 0.49 3.51 -22.53
CA ARG A 102 1.89 3.67 -22.92
C ARG A 102 2.84 2.58 -22.41
N LEU A 103 2.48 1.87 -21.36
CA LEU A 103 3.29 0.79 -20.81
C LEU A 103 2.89 -0.55 -21.42
N ALA A 104 3.86 -1.33 -21.86
CA ALA A 104 3.63 -2.70 -22.30
C ALA A 104 3.41 -3.66 -21.13
N ARG A 105 4.03 -3.38 -19.96
CA ARG A 105 3.97 -4.21 -18.76
C ARG A 105 4.35 -3.42 -17.52
N VAL A 106 4.02 -3.94 -16.34
CA VAL A 106 4.50 -3.50 -15.02
C VAL A 106 4.95 -4.74 -14.27
N ASN A 107 6.17 -4.72 -13.75
CA ASN A 107 6.72 -5.83 -12.96
C ASN A 107 6.41 -5.67 -11.48
N PHE A 108 6.46 -4.43 -10.97
CA PHE A 108 6.25 -4.13 -9.55
C PHE A 108 5.29 -2.96 -9.41
N LEU A 109 4.13 -3.21 -8.81
CA LEU A 109 3.17 -2.18 -8.40
C LEU A 109 3.15 -2.09 -6.89
N VAL A 110 3.77 -1.04 -6.35
CA VAL A 110 3.93 -0.82 -4.91
C VAL A 110 3.10 0.37 -4.47
N ILE A 111 2.21 0.18 -3.50
CA ILE A 111 1.35 1.24 -2.97
C ILE A 111 1.64 1.45 -1.48
N THR A 112 2.22 2.60 -1.17
CA THR A 112 2.55 3.02 0.19
C THR A 112 1.70 4.21 0.67
N ALA A 113 1.05 4.93 -0.25
CA ALA A 113 0.22 6.07 0.09
C ALA A 113 -0.89 5.69 1.07
N GLY A 114 -1.01 6.38 2.18
CA GLY A 114 -1.99 6.09 3.23
C GLY A 114 -2.39 7.32 4.05
N GLY A 115 -1.78 8.46 3.75
CA GLY A 115 -1.99 9.73 4.46
C GLY A 115 -1.31 9.76 5.84
N PRO A 116 -0.98 10.93 6.37
CA PRO A 116 -0.42 11.07 7.70
C PRO A 116 -1.45 10.73 8.77
N ALA A 117 -1.09 9.84 9.69
CA ALA A 117 -1.98 9.40 10.77
C ALA A 117 -2.40 10.57 11.71
N ALA A 118 -1.53 11.57 11.90
CA ALA A 118 -1.75 12.66 12.84
C ALA A 118 -2.90 13.61 12.46
N ASN A 119 -3.08 13.90 11.16
CA ASN A 119 -4.19 14.77 10.71
C ASN A 119 -5.47 13.99 10.41
N SER A 120 -5.39 12.67 10.41
CA SER A 120 -6.47 11.82 9.96
C SER A 120 -7.50 11.53 11.05
N LEU A 121 -7.12 11.57 12.32
CA LEU A 121 -8.05 11.28 13.42
C LEU A 121 -9.08 12.40 13.66
N ALA A 122 -8.76 13.64 13.26
CA ALA A 122 -9.64 14.80 13.41
C ALA A 122 -10.67 14.96 12.27
N ARG A 123 -10.45 14.29 11.12
CA ARG A 123 -11.26 14.47 9.92
C ARG A 123 -12.07 13.22 9.61
N ALA A 124 -13.35 13.25 9.95
CA ALA A 124 -14.36 12.36 9.38
C ALA A 124 -14.95 13.03 8.15
N GLU A 125 -14.14 13.28 7.11
CA GLU A 125 -14.61 13.93 5.88
C GLU A 125 -14.91 12.88 4.82
N GLU A 126 -15.95 13.14 4.04
CA GLU A 126 -16.19 12.45 2.78
C GLU A 126 -15.44 13.17 1.67
N THR A 127 -14.93 12.42 0.71
CA THR A 127 -14.38 12.97 -0.53
C THR A 127 -15.51 13.60 -1.36
N PRO A 128 -15.20 14.45 -2.35
CA PRO A 128 -16.21 14.95 -3.29
C PRO A 128 -17.00 13.86 -4.04
N GLU A 129 -16.47 12.63 -4.03
CA GLU A 129 -17.09 11.46 -4.64
C GLU A 129 -17.97 10.67 -3.65
N GLY A 130 -18.19 11.18 -2.43
CA GLY A 130 -19.03 10.57 -1.40
C GLY A 130 -18.39 9.36 -0.68
N LEU A 131 -17.06 9.23 -0.75
CA LEU A 131 -16.32 8.16 -0.07
C LEU A 131 -15.77 8.66 1.26
N ASN A 132 -15.74 7.80 2.28
CA ASN A 132 -14.95 8.09 3.48
C ASN A 132 -13.48 8.32 3.09
N ALA A 133 -12.89 9.47 3.44
CA ALA A 133 -11.56 9.89 3.02
C ALA A 133 -10.45 8.90 3.43
N HIS A 134 -10.62 8.23 4.61
CA HIS A 134 -9.67 7.21 5.04
C HIS A 134 -9.75 5.95 4.20
N LEU A 135 -10.96 5.51 3.86
CA LEU A 135 -11.15 4.37 2.97
C LEU A 135 -10.75 4.71 1.53
N ALA A 136 -10.96 5.95 1.08
CA ALA A 136 -10.50 6.39 -0.25
C ALA A 136 -9.00 6.11 -0.41
N MET A 137 -8.17 6.56 0.54
CA MET A 137 -6.72 6.38 0.50
C MET A 137 -6.25 4.97 0.88
N ARG A 138 -6.91 4.33 1.85
CA ARG A 138 -6.43 3.06 2.42
C ARG A 138 -6.95 1.83 1.70
N TYR A 139 -8.02 1.96 0.90
CA TYR A 139 -8.63 0.86 0.20
C TYR A 139 -9.00 1.18 -1.25
N PHE A 140 -9.89 2.15 -1.53
CA PHE A 140 -10.42 2.35 -2.87
C PHE A 140 -9.34 2.74 -3.89
N MET A 141 -8.41 3.60 -3.53
CA MET A 141 -7.24 3.92 -4.37
C MET A 141 -6.43 2.67 -4.70
N ARG A 142 -6.12 1.84 -3.70
CA ARG A 142 -5.32 0.62 -3.86
C ARG A 142 -6.02 -0.39 -4.74
N TYR A 143 -7.30 -0.63 -4.50
CA TYR A 143 -8.15 -1.47 -5.33
C TYR A 143 -8.18 -0.96 -6.77
N THR A 144 -8.37 0.35 -6.98
CA THR A 144 -8.47 0.93 -8.32
C THR A 144 -7.14 0.80 -9.08
N PHE A 145 -6.01 1.14 -8.45
CA PHE A 145 -4.70 0.93 -9.08
C PHE A 145 -4.47 -0.53 -9.44
N LEU A 146 -4.73 -1.46 -8.51
CA LEU A 146 -4.53 -2.87 -8.77
C LEU A 146 -5.45 -3.36 -9.90
N LYS A 147 -6.75 -3.10 -9.82
CA LYS A 147 -7.73 -3.52 -10.82
C LYS A 147 -7.38 -3.01 -12.23
N GLU A 148 -7.06 -1.71 -12.32
CA GLU A 148 -6.80 -1.06 -13.60
C GLU A 148 -5.44 -1.45 -14.20
N LEU A 149 -4.40 -1.64 -13.38
CA LEU A 149 -3.05 -1.99 -13.86
C LEU A 149 -2.79 -3.50 -13.87
N LEU A 150 -3.72 -4.33 -13.40
CA LEU A 150 -3.61 -5.79 -13.41
C LEU A 150 -3.28 -6.37 -14.79
N PRO A 151 -3.84 -5.90 -15.92
CA PRO A 151 -3.44 -6.39 -17.24
C PRO A 151 -1.95 -6.22 -17.54
N LEU A 152 -1.30 -5.18 -16.99
CA LEU A 152 0.13 -4.95 -17.16
C LEU A 152 0.98 -5.90 -16.30
N LEU A 153 0.51 -6.28 -15.11
CA LEU A 153 1.13 -7.33 -14.29
C LEU A 153 1.00 -8.70 -14.97
N VAL A 154 -0.17 -9.01 -15.53
CA VAL A 154 -0.41 -10.22 -16.33
C VAL A 154 0.53 -10.27 -17.54
N ALA A 155 0.72 -9.16 -18.24
CA ALA A 155 1.65 -9.07 -19.37
C ALA A 155 3.11 -9.31 -18.96
N ALA A 156 3.55 -8.79 -17.80
CA ALA A 156 4.88 -9.09 -17.27
C ALA A 156 5.04 -10.58 -16.97
N ARG A 157 4.04 -11.20 -16.35
CA ARG A 157 4.07 -12.63 -16.04
C ARG A 157 4.07 -13.49 -17.29
N ALA A 158 3.27 -13.14 -18.29
CA ALA A 158 3.23 -13.83 -19.58
C ALA A 158 4.58 -13.76 -20.32
N ALA A 159 5.37 -12.70 -20.08
CA ALA A 159 6.73 -12.56 -20.60
C ALA A 159 7.79 -13.34 -19.77
N GLY A 160 7.37 -14.15 -18.78
CA GLY A 160 8.30 -14.88 -17.90
C GLY A 160 9.04 -14.01 -16.89
N GLN A 161 8.55 -12.80 -16.64
CA GLN A 161 9.16 -11.82 -15.74
C GLN A 161 8.48 -11.79 -14.37
N HIS A 162 9.07 -11.11 -13.39
CA HIS A 162 8.42 -10.83 -12.13
C HIS A 162 7.13 -10.04 -12.36
N ALA A 163 6.10 -10.38 -11.60
CA ALA A 163 4.83 -9.68 -11.56
C ALA A 163 4.34 -9.66 -10.12
N HIS A 164 4.44 -8.50 -9.45
CA HIS A 164 4.16 -8.40 -8.02
C HIS A 164 3.39 -7.11 -7.70
N PHE A 165 2.26 -7.28 -7.02
CA PHE A 165 1.53 -6.20 -6.36
C PHE A 165 1.84 -6.20 -4.88
N MET A 166 2.31 -5.08 -4.34
CA MET A 166 2.56 -4.91 -2.92
C MET A 166 1.79 -3.71 -2.37
N THR A 167 1.04 -3.93 -1.31
CA THR A 167 0.39 -2.87 -0.53
C THR A 167 1.01 -2.78 0.85
N VAL A 168 1.54 -1.60 1.20
CA VAL A 168 2.18 -1.33 2.49
C VAL A 168 1.17 -0.64 3.40
N LEU A 169 0.73 -1.34 4.45
CA LEU A 169 -0.18 -0.79 5.46
C LEU A 169 0.09 -1.52 6.79
N GLY A 170 -0.91 -1.99 7.53
CA GLY A 170 -0.77 -2.64 8.83
C GLY A 170 -1.03 -4.15 8.79
N ALA A 171 -0.41 -4.87 7.87
CA ALA A 171 -0.59 -6.31 7.71
C ALA A 171 -0.35 -7.08 9.02
N GLY A 172 -1.11 -8.14 9.26
CA GLY A 172 -1.06 -8.91 10.50
C GLY A 172 -1.79 -8.30 11.70
N HIS A 173 -2.30 -7.05 11.57
CA HIS A 173 -3.08 -6.35 12.61
C HIS A 173 -4.55 -6.17 12.21
N ALA A 174 -5.04 -6.98 11.28
CA ALA A 174 -6.42 -6.93 10.83
C ALA A 174 -7.38 -7.35 11.95
N MET A 175 -8.45 -6.59 12.13
CA MET A 175 -9.60 -6.99 12.96
C MET A 175 -10.62 -7.75 12.12
N PRO A 176 -11.51 -8.56 12.73
CA PRO A 176 -12.57 -9.25 12.01
C PRO A 176 -13.38 -8.29 11.13
N LEU A 177 -13.69 -8.74 9.91
CA LEU A 177 -14.37 -7.94 8.91
C LEU A 177 -15.85 -7.80 9.29
N ALA A 178 -16.29 -6.59 9.64
CA ALA A 178 -17.71 -6.31 9.77
C ALA A 178 -18.28 -6.09 8.36
N THR A 179 -19.12 -7.01 7.90
CA THR A 179 -19.76 -6.95 6.57
C THR A 179 -20.90 -5.95 6.48
N THR A 180 -21.40 -5.46 7.62
CA THR A 180 -22.35 -4.37 7.69
C THR A 180 -21.65 -3.03 7.60
N ASP A 181 -22.18 -2.08 6.82
CA ASP A 181 -21.66 -0.73 6.65
C ASP A 181 -20.19 -0.69 6.15
N LEU A 182 -19.89 -1.42 5.08
CA LEU A 182 -18.55 -1.47 4.48
C LEU A 182 -18.02 -0.09 4.04
N GLY A 183 -18.91 0.83 3.63
CA GLY A 183 -18.58 2.20 3.26
C GLY A 183 -18.40 3.16 4.43
N LEU A 184 -18.66 2.74 5.69
CA LEU A 184 -18.66 3.57 6.90
C LEU A 184 -19.67 4.73 6.90
N HIS A 185 -20.76 4.60 6.15
CA HIS A 185 -21.81 5.63 6.08
C HIS A 185 -22.54 5.81 7.41
N ASP A 186 -22.84 4.71 8.13
CA ASP A 186 -23.46 4.77 9.44
C ASP A 186 -22.51 5.29 10.52
N ALA A 187 -21.24 4.92 10.45
CA ALA A 187 -20.20 5.44 11.33
C ALA A 187 -20.03 6.95 11.14
N HIS A 188 -20.08 7.43 9.89
CA HIS A 188 -20.02 8.85 9.56
C HIS A 188 -21.23 9.61 10.14
N ARG A 189 -22.45 9.11 9.95
CA ARG A 189 -23.69 9.68 10.50
C ARG A 189 -23.69 9.76 12.04
N ARG A 190 -23.13 8.76 12.71
CA ARG A 190 -23.00 8.76 14.19
C ARG A 190 -21.94 9.75 14.68
N SER A 191 -20.82 9.87 13.99
CA SER A 191 -19.75 10.82 14.33
C SER A 191 -20.19 12.28 14.28
N TRP A 192 -21.16 12.60 13.42
CA TRP A 192 -21.73 13.94 13.31
C TRP A 192 -22.47 14.41 14.57
N LYS A 193 -23.03 13.46 15.36
CA LYS A 193 -23.84 13.75 16.57
C LYS A 193 -23.01 13.89 17.86
N ILE A 194 -21.76 13.46 17.89
CA ILE A 194 -20.93 13.42 19.09
C ILE A 194 -19.84 14.49 18.99
N LEU A 195 -19.93 15.52 19.82
CA LEU A 195 -18.94 16.56 20.16
C LEU A 195 -17.88 16.84 19.08
N ARG A 196 -18.18 17.80 18.20
CA ARG A 196 -17.21 18.37 17.26
C ARG A 196 -15.97 18.89 18.03
N GLY A 197 -14.80 18.31 17.77
CA GLY A 197 -13.50 18.90 18.08
C GLY A 197 -12.76 18.37 19.31
N LEU A 198 -13.34 17.48 20.13
CA LEU A 198 -12.70 16.99 21.37
C LEU A 198 -12.29 15.51 21.36
N THR A 199 -12.80 14.73 20.43
CA THR A 199 -12.49 13.29 20.35
C THR A 199 -12.17 12.88 18.91
N PRO A 200 -11.28 11.88 18.69
CA PRO A 200 -11.09 11.28 17.38
C PRO A 200 -12.42 10.81 16.80
N SER A 201 -12.68 11.08 15.52
CA SER A 201 -13.88 10.61 14.86
C SER A 201 -13.91 9.08 14.85
N ILE A 202 -15.01 8.48 15.32
CA ILE A 202 -15.22 7.02 15.26
C ILE A 202 -15.08 6.51 13.83
N ALA A 203 -15.59 7.25 12.84
CA ALA A 203 -15.47 6.91 11.43
C ALA A 203 -14.02 6.92 10.94
N ALA A 204 -13.18 7.85 11.45
CA ALA A 204 -11.77 7.91 11.13
C ALA A 204 -11.01 6.68 11.69
N ILE A 205 -11.24 6.37 12.97
CA ILE A 205 -10.64 5.18 13.60
C ILE A 205 -11.06 3.90 12.86
N GLN A 206 -12.36 3.76 12.59
CA GLN A 206 -12.87 2.61 11.86
C GLN A 206 -12.33 2.53 10.44
N GLY A 207 -12.16 3.66 9.74
CA GLY A 207 -11.54 3.70 8.40
C GLY A 207 -10.09 3.23 8.40
N ILE A 208 -9.34 3.58 9.45
CA ILE A 208 -7.96 3.13 9.63
C ILE A 208 -7.91 1.62 9.87
N VAL A 209 -8.69 1.13 10.84
CA VAL A 209 -8.67 -0.28 11.25
C VAL A 209 -9.24 -1.20 10.17
N ARG A 210 -10.38 -0.85 9.58
CA ARG A 210 -11.00 -1.63 8.50
C ARG A 210 -10.15 -1.62 7.22
N GLY A 211 -9.45 -0.51 6.95
CA GLY A 211 -8.54 -0.43 5.82
C GLY A 211 -7.48 -1.54 5.81
N VAL A 212 -7.01 -1.97 6.99
CA VAL A 212 -6.07 -3.10 7.10
C VAL A 212 -6.73 -4.40 6.67
N ALA A 213 -7.89 -4.73 7.25
CA ALA A 213 -8.63 -5.95 6.91
C ALA A 213 -9.05 -6.00 5.43
N TYR A 214 -9.42 -4.85 4.86
CA TYR A 214 -9.78 -4.75 3.45
C TYR A 214 -8.58 -5.01 2.52
N ASN A 215 -7.36 -4.64 2.92
CA ASN A 215 -6.16 -4.95 2.14
C ASN A 215 -5.79 -6.43 2.22
N ASP A 216 -5.97 -7.10 3.37
CA ASP A 216 -5.80 -8.56 3.46
C ASP A 216 -6.79 -9.27 2.51
N ALA A 217 -8.07 -8.87 2.53
CA ALA A 217 -9.08 -9.39 1.64
C ALA A 217 -8.77 -9.10 0.16
N LEU A 218 -8.26 -7.90 -0.14
CA LEU A 218 -7.87 -7.47 -1.49
C LEU A 218 -6.82 -8.39 -2.09
N VAL A 219 -5.70 -8.60 -1.38
CA VAL A 219 -4.61 -9.44 -1.89
C VAL A 219 -5.04 -10.91 -2.03
N ALA A 220 -5.85 -11.43 -1.09
CA ALA A 220 -6.38 -12.78 -1.17
C ALA A 220 -7.34 -12.96 -2.37
N TYR A 221 -8.23 -11.97 -2.60
CA TYR A 221 -9.19 -12.02 -3.71
C TYR A 221 -8.50 -12.06 -5.07
N PHE A 222 -7.51 -11.18 -5.30
CA PHE A 222 -6.81 -11.14 -6.58
C PHE A 222 -5.86 -12.33 -6.75
N ALA A 223 -5.22 -12.81 -5.69
CA ALA A 223 -4.38 -14.02 -5.76
C ALA A 223 -5.18 -15.27 -6.14
N ALA A 224 -6.44 -15.39 -5.68
CA ALA A 224 -7.31 -16.48 -6.06
C ALA A 224 -7.69 -16.48 -7.55
N GLN A 225 -7.70 -15.30 -8.19
CA GLN A 225 -8.03 -15.16 -9.60
C GLN A 225 -6.77 -15.21 -10.49
N HIS A 226 -5.62 -14.79 -9.98
CA HIS A 226 -4.35 -14.70 -10.68
C HIS A 226 -3.24 -15.38 -9.87
N PRO A 227 -3.28 -16.72 -9.73
CA PRO A 227 -2.36 -17.47 -8.85
C PRO A 227 -0.89 -17.41 -9.29
N ASP A 228 -0.63 -16.97 -10.51
CA ASP A 228 0.72 -16.84 -11.06
C ASP A 228 1.39 -15.49 -10.74
N ILE A 229 0.65 -14.55 -10.15
CA ILE A 229 1.14 -13.22 -9.75
C ILE A 229 1.31 -13.21 -8.23
N ALA A 230 2.32 -12.50 -7.73
CA ALA A 230 2.51 -12.28 -6.30
C ALA A 230 1.66 -11.10 -5.80
N PHE A 231 0.95 -11.30 -4.70
CA PHE A 231 0.16 -10.27 -4.04
C PHE A 231 0.56 -10.20 -2.56
N THR A 232 1.13 -9.08 -2.14
CA THR A 232 1.61 -8.91 -0.78
C THR A 232 0.91 -7.74 -0.07
N HIS A 233 0.42 -7.99 1.13
CA HIS A 233 0.13 -6.95 2.12
C HIS A 233 1.18 -7.03 3.22
N ILE A 234 1.89 -5.91 3.48
CA ILE A 234 3.01 -5.88 4.42
C ILE A 234 2.88 -4.71 5.39
N SER A 235 3.27 -4.95 6.64
CA SER A 235 3.39 -3.90 7.65
C SER A 235 4.78 -3.25 7.57
N PRO A 236 4.88 -1.91 7.52
CA PRO A 236 6.17 -1.24 7.57
C PRO A 236 6.72 -1.13 9.01
N GLY A 237 5.94 -1.54 10.02
CA GLY A 237 6.27 -1.31 11.42
C GLY A 237 6.24 0.17 11.82
N GLN A 238 6.97 0.50 12.88
CA GLN A 238 7.14 1.89 13.34
C GLN A 238 8.31 2.53 12.60
N VAL A 239 8.04 3.39 11.62
CA VAL A 239 9.06 4.04 10.80
C VAL A 239 9.17 5.53 11.16
N LEU A 240 10.39 6.02 11.35
CA LEU A 240 10.67 7.44 11.53
C LEU A 240 10.44 8.17 10.20
N THR A 241 9.27 8.81 10.04
CA THR A 241 8.97 9.66 8.89
C THR A 241 8.85 11.12 9.31
N ALA A 242 9.21 12.04 8.43
CA ALA A 242 9.16 13.49 8.70
C ALA A 242 7.75 14.00 9.08
N GLY A 243 6.69 13.26 8.74
CA GLY A 243 5.29 13.57 9.10
C GLY A 243 4.82 13.02 10.45
N GLY A 244 5.67 12.35 11.22
CA GLY A 244 5.29 11.55 12.39
C GLY A 244 5.34 12.24 13.75
N SER A 245 5.58 13.55 13.86
CA SER A 245 5.56 14.27 15.15
C SER A 245 4.12 14.60 15.57
N SER A 246 3.47 13.68 16.26
CA SER A 246 2.14 13.88 16.88
C SER A 246 2.20 14.70 18.20
N VAL A 247 3.39 15.13 18.59
CA VAL A 247 3.63 15.76 19.91
C VAL A 247 3.19 17.23 19.98
N GLY A 248 3.07 17.90 18.84
CA GLY A 248 2.70 19.33 18.81
C GLY A 248 1.26 19.67 19.21
N SER A 249 0.37 18.67 19.39
CA SER A 249 -1.05 18.89 19.74
C SER A 249 -1.35 18.74 21.25
N LEU A 250 -0.43 18.20 22.02
CA LEU A 250 -0.56 18.02 23.46
C LEU A 250 -0.04 19.24 24.19
N GLY A 251 -0.76 20.30 24.34
CA GLY A 251 -0.42 21.57 24.99
C GLY A 251 0.76 21.58 25.99
N LEU A 252 1.26 22.74 26.34
CA LEU A 252 2.48 22.98 27.13
C LEU A 252 2.56 22.17 28.45
N LEU A 253 1.43 21.86 29.06
CA LEU A 253 1.32 21.08 30.31
C LEU A 253 1.77 19.61 30.18
N PHE A 254 1.68 19.02 28.98
CA PHE A 254 2.06 17.63 28.73
C PHE A 254 3.38 17.50 27.95
N ALA A 255 4.10 18.60 27.76
CA ALA A 255 5.36 18.61 27.03
C ALA A 255 6.42 17.61 27.55
N PRO A 256 6.62 17.42 28.88
CA PRO A 256 7.59 16.43 29.37
C PRO A 256 7.19 14.98 29.01
N LEU A 257 5.92 14.63 29.17
CA LEU A 257 5.40 13.32 28.83
C LEU A 257 5.48 13.09 27.30
N ALA A 258 5.13 14.10 26.54
CA ALA A 258 5.24 14.08 25.10
C ALA A 258 6.70 13.86 24.62
N TRP A 259 7.67 14.49 25.27
CA TRP A 259 9.10 14.30 25.01
C TRP A 259 9.56 12.87 25.32
N VAL A 260 9.15 12.30 26.45
CA VAL A 260 9.46 10.90 26.80
C VAL A 260 8.86 9.94 25.77
N LEU A 261 7.58 10.15 25.41
CA LEU A 261 6.90 9.30 24.41
C LEU A 261 7.58 9.41 23.02
N ASP A 262 8.03 10.60 22.62
CA ASP A 262 8.79 10.77 21.37
C ASP A 262 10.15 10.05 21.42
N ARG A 263 10.85 10.09 22.57
CA ARG A 263 12.10 9.34 22.75
C ARG A 263 11.89 7.84 22.68
N VAL A 264 10.87 7.31 23.36
CA VAL A 264 10.51 5.89 23.31
C VAL A 264 10.13 5.48 21.88
N LYS A 265 9.31 6.30 21.21
CA LYS A 265 8.92 6.07 19.82
C LYS A 265 10.15 6.01 18.89
N ARG A 266 11.09 6.96 19.03
CA ARG A 266 12.34 6.96 18.23
C ARG A 266 13.19 5.73 18.49
N TYR A 267 13.26 5.30 19.73
CA TYR A 267 14.04 4.10 20.10
C TYR A 267 13.42 2.80 19.52
N LEU A 268 12.09 2.74 19.43
CA LEU A 268 11.35 1.60 18.90
C LEU A 268 11.14 1.64 17.37
N SER A 269 11.51 2.75 16.73
CA SER A 269 11.29 2.94 15.30
C SER A 269 12.55 2.62 14.51
N VAL A 270 12.35 2.01 13.35
CA VAL A 270 13.40 1.80 12.36
C VAL A 270 13.55 3.00 11.43
N THR A 271 14.70 3.14 10.80
CA THR A 271 14.91 4.16 9.76
C THR A 271 14.12 3.83 8.50
N GLN A 272 13.92 4.82 7.63
CA GLN A 272 13.24 4.60 6.36
C GLN A 272 14.04 3.67 5.45
N ASP A 273 15.37 3.78 5.46
CA ASP A 273 16.26 2.92 4.66
C ASP A 273 16.22 1.47 5.15
N GLU A 274 16.28 1.23 6.46
CA GLU A 274 16.16 -0.11 7.03
C GLU A 274 14.79 -0.74 6.70
N CYS A 275 13.72 0.02 6.87
CA CYS A 275 12.38 -0.40 6.46
C CYS A 275 12.34 -0.77 4.97
N ALA A 276 12.92 0.07 4.10
CA ALA A 276 12.94 -0.18 2.67
C ALA A 276 13.68 -1.47 2.31
N GLN A 277 14.76 -1.84 3.03
CA GLN A 277 15.45 -3.11 2.80
C GLN A 277 14.54 -4.32 3.07
N TYR A 278 13.79 -4.32 4.16
CA TYR A 278 12.82 -5.39 4.43
C TYR A 278 11.64 -5.41 3.43
N MET A 279 11.18 -4.22 3.00
CA MET A 279 10.12 -4.14 2.01
C MET A 279 10.58 -4.67 0.64
N LEU A 280 11.81 -4.36 0.21
CA LEU A 280 12.38 -4.89 -1.02
C LEU A 280 12.66 -6.38 -0.92
N TYR A 281 13.17 -6.86 0.22
CA TYR A 281 13.31 -8.29 0.47
C TYR A 281 11.98 -9.02 0.23
N ALA A 282 10.89 -8.53 0.85
CA ALA A 282 9.57 -9.09 0.64
C ALA A 282 9.06 -8.99 -0.80
N LEU A 283 9.49 -7.94 -1.54
CA LEU A 283 9.12 -7.71 -2.93
C LEU A 283 9.84 -8.67 -3.88
N PHE A 284 11.10 -9.00 -3.61
CA PHE A 284 11.92 -9.86 -4.48
C PHE A 284 11.79 -11.35 -4.14
N ASP A 285 11.54 -11.67 -2.86
CA ASP A 285 11.38 -13.05 -2.36
C ASP A 285 10.07 -13.71 -2.81
N ALA A 286 9.04 -12.93 -3.13
CA ALA A 286 7.72 -13.45 -3.49
C ALA A 286 7.62 -13.71 -5.00
N GLU A 287 7.51 -14.98 -5.41
CA GLU A 287 7.35 -15.35 -6.82
C GLU A 287 5.88 -15.32 -7.28
N ARG A 288 4.96 -15.87 -6.49
CA ARG A 288 3.53 -15.98 -6.81
C ARG A 288 2.68 -16.31 -5.59
N GLY A 289 1.40 -15.98 -5.62
CA GLY A 289 0.44 -16.27 -4.57
C GLY A 289 0.21 -15.09 -3.62
N VAL A 290 -0.32 -15.36 -2.44
CA VAL A 290 -0.68 -14.34 -1.45
C VAL A 290 0.26 -14.37 -0.26
N PHE A 291 0.67 -13.18 0.19
CA PHE A 291 1.57 -12.99 1.32
C PHE A 291 1.03 -11.89 2.24
N ILE A 292 0.84 -12.24 3.51
CA ILE A 292 0.62 -11.27 4.59
C ILE A 292 1.91 -11.26 5.39
N ARG A 293 2.61 -10.11 5.42
CA ARG A 293 3.96 -10.04 5.98
C ARG A 293 4.07 -8.98 7.08
N ASN A 294 4.91 -9.25 8.07
CA ASN A 294 5.25 -8.28 9.12
C ASN A 294 6.31 -7.28 8.63
N GLU A 295 6.79 -6.42 9.54
CA GLU A 295 7.77 -5.36 9.28
C GLU A 295 9.17 -5.85 8.90
N ARG A 296 9.47 -7.14 9.09
CA ARG A 296 10.73 -7.79 8.70
C ARG A 296 10.58 -8.69 7.47
N GLY A 297 9.40 -8.70 6.87
CA GLY A 297 9.12 -9.48 5.68
C GLY A 297 8.76 -10.95 5.95
N ASP A 298 8.63 -11.38 7.20
CA ASP A 298 8.16 -12.73 7.51
C ASP A 298 6.67 -12.87 7.17
N VAL A 299 6.30 -14.03 6.66
CA VAL A 299 4.90 -14.36 6.42
C VAL A 299 4.18 -14.58 7.75
N VAL A 300 3.10 -13.86 7.96
CA VAL A 300 2.22 -13.96 9.14
C VAL A 300 0.81 -14.32 8.72
N GLY A 301 -0.02 -14.81 9.65
CA GLY A 301 -1.44 -15.06 9.41
C GLY A 301 -2.25 -13.77 9.37
N SER A 302 -3.49 -13.86 8.88
CA SER A 302 -4.48 -12.79 9.01
C SER A 302 -5.72 -13.32 9.70
N HIS A 303 -6.18 -12.63 10.73
CA HIS A 303 -7.38 -12.98 11.51
C HIS A 303 -8.69 -12.84 10.73
N ILE A 304 -8.68 -12.19 9.56
CA ILE A 304 -9.88 -12.14 8.72
C ILE A 304 -10.28 -13.51 8.18
N PHE A 305 -9.32 -14.43 8.07
CA PHE A 305 -9.54 -15.78 7.57
C PHE A 305 -10.06 -16.74 8.67
N ASP A 306 -9.99 -16.32 9.94
CA ASP A 306 -10.51 -17.09 11.09
C ASP A 306 -12.02 -16.87 11.29
N ALA A 307 -12.64 -15.94 10.57
CA ALA A 307 -14.06 -15.66 10.68
C ALA A 307 -14.92 -16.76 10.06
N PRO A 308 -16.10 -17.10 10.66
CA PRO A 308 -17.02 -18.09 10.09
C PRO A 308 -17.41 -17.69 8.66
N GLY A 309 -17.14 -18.58 7.69
CA GLY A 309 -17.43 -18.35 6.27
C GLY A 309 -16.19 -18.10 5.40
N TRP A 310 -15.04 -17.84 5.99
CA TRP A 310 -13.74 -17.85 5.32
C TRP A 310 -13.05 -19.18 5.63
N GLY A 311 -12.66 -19.93 4.62
CA GLY A 311 -11.94 -21.20 4.81
C GLY A 311 -10.60 -20.96 5.53
N THR A 312 -10.15 -21.94 6.30
CA THR A 312 -8.83 -21.91 6.97
C THR A 312 -7.74 -21.62 5.96
N PHE A 313 -7.07 -20.49 6.15
CA PHE A 313 -5.88 -20.14 5.37
C PHE A 313 -4.71 -20.99 5.86
N ASN A 314 -4.47 -22.12 5.19
CA ASN A 314 -3.31 -22.95 5.47
C ASN A 314 -2.12 -22.41 4.67
N GLN A 315 -1.05 -22.02 5.37
CA GLN A 315 0.20 -21.52 4.77
C GLN A 315 0.82 -22.46 3.73
N ASN A 316 0.48 -23.76 3.78
CA ASN A 316 0.98 -24.79 2.86
C ASN A 316 0.05 -25.10 1.68
N SER A 317 -1.17 -24.58 1.65
CA SER A 317 -2.09 -24.72 0.53
C SER A 317 -2.33 -23.38 -0.13
N MET A 318 -1.61 -23.08 -1.20
CA MET A 318 -1.81 -21.91 -2.08
C MET A 318 -3.16 -21.97 -2.84
N ILE A 319 -4.14 -22.70 -2.33
CA ILE A 319 -5.45 -22.82 -2.93
C ILE A 319 -6.45 -22.19 -1.97
N VAL A 320 -6.71 -20.90 -2.17
CA VAL A 320 -7.96 -20.32 -1.70
C VAL A 320 -9.07 -21.07 -2.43
N GLU A 321 -9.76 -21.96 -1.72
CA GLU A 321 -10.88 -22.70 -2.30
C GLU A 321 -11.87 -21.70 -2.91
N ARG A 322 -12.05 -21.76 -4.22
CA ARG A 322 -12.94 -20.89 -5.03
C ARG A 322 -14.38 -20.81 -4.52
N ARG A 323 -14.77 -21.59 -3.52
CA ARG A 323 -16.17 -21.89 -3.22
C ARG A 323 -16.85 -20.98 -2.22
N ARG A 324 -16.17 -20.05 -1.51
CA ARG A 324 -16.82 -19.29 -0.41
C ARG A 324 -16.48 -17.81 -0.26
N LEU A 325 -16.15 -17.12 -1.33
CA LEU A 325 -16.33 -15.67 -1.30
C LEU A 325 -17.84 -15.43 -1.35
N SER A 326 -18.45 -15.04 -0.24
CA SER A 326 -19.88 -14.73 -0.19
C SER A 326 -20.22 -13.66 -1.22
N ALA A 327 -21.47 -13.65 -1.69
CA ALA A 327 -21.98 -12.62 -2.60
C ALA A 327 -21.70 -11.19 -2.06
N ASP A 328 -21.69 -11.03 -0.74
CA ASP A 328 -21.45 -9.75 -0.03
C ASP A 328 -20.03 -9.22 -0.21
N VAL A 329 -19.01 -10.09 -0.22
CA VAL A 329 -17.62 -9.67 -0.53
C VAL A 329 -17.49 -9.32 -2.01
N ARG A 330 -18.18 -10.02 -2.91
CA ARG A 330 -18.24 -9.65 -4.33
C ARG A 330 -18.85 -8.27 -4.54
N LEU A 331 -19.88 -7.91 -3.80
CA LEU A 331 -20.51 -6.58 -3.87
C LEU A 331 -19.59 -5.46 -3.37
N SER A 332 -18.73 -5.71 -2.38
CA SER A 332 -17.75 -4.72 -1.90
C SER A 332 -16.61 -4.46 -2.90
N PHE A 333 -16.38 -5.39 -3.84
CA PHE A 333 -15.41 -5.27 -4.93
C PHE A 333 -16.03 -4.73 -6.24
N GLN A 334 -17.34 -4.46 -6.26
CA GLN A 334 -17.96 -3.79 -7.40
C GLN A 334 -17.59 -2.30 -7.43
N ASP A 335 -17.46 -1.76 -8.62
CA ASP A 335 -17.02 -0.41 -8.94
C ASP A 335 -17.76 0.65 -8.08
N PRO A 336 -17.05 1.46 -7.27
CA PRO A 336 -17.69 2.50 -6.47
C PRO A 336 -18.46 3.54 -7.29
N GLY A 337 -18.25 3.60 -8.61
CA GLY A 337 -19.04 4.43 -9.53
C GLY A 337 -20.43 3.89 -9.90
N ASN A 338 -20.71 2.62 -9.58
CA ASN A 338 -21.99 1.98 -9.99
C ASN A 338 -22.97 1.73 -8.84
N THR A 339 -22.56 1.98 -7.59
CA THR A 339 -23.40 1.71 -6.39
C THR A 339 -24.31 2.86 -5.98
N VAL A 340 -24.37 3.97 -6.74
CA VAL A 340 -25.17 5.16 -6.37
C VAL A 340 -26.57 5.17 -7.01
N LYS A 341 -26.93 4.21 -7.86
CA LYS A 341 -28.28 4.15 -8.45
C LYS A 341 -28.88 2.76 -8.29
N GLY A 342 -29.65 2.58 -7.25
CA GLY A 342 -30.62 1.49 -7.16
C GLY A 342 -30.52 0.62 -5.93
N LEU A 343 -31.00 1.11 -4.82
CA LEU A 343 -31.69 0.29 -3.80
C LEU A 343 -32.90 1.10 -3.32
N PRO A 344 -34.10 0.46 -3.24
CA PRO A 344 -35.32 1.11 -2.78
C PRO A 344 -35.26 1.53 -1.32
#